data_b3a389f6aa045b5fcf01054a3cb47608
#
_entry.id   b3a389f6aa045b5fcf01054a3cb47608
#
_cell.length_a   1.000
_cell.length_b   1.000
_cell.length_c   1.000
_cell.angle_alpha   90.00
_cell.angle_beta   90.00
_cell.angle_gamma   90.00
#
_symmetry.space_group_name_H-M   'P 1'
#
loop_
_entity.id
_entity.type
_entity.pdbx_description
1 polymer ?
#
loop_
_entity_poly.entity_id
_entity_poly.type
_entity_poly.pdbx_seq_one_letter_code
_entity_poly.pdbx_strand_id
1 'polypeptide(L)'
;IVMTDNKTMVQPKIKDGIEVICYEDFIKDQSDKFNWPQLNEKTASSLCYTSGTTGNPKGVLYSHRSTVLHAYGMNLKDVVPYGVKDVVLPVVPMFHVNAWGTPYAAPMCGTKIVFPGAKLDGENITKLMNEEKVTISLGVPTIWLLLLNYLRDSGKNIDTVKRLVIGGSSCPRTLFEGFEDEYGAEVIHAWGMTEMSQLGTVNMPSLGKEPKDKSEYYDKKLPQGRTIFGHQMKLVDDAGNDLPEDGETQGRLLSRGFWVLKEYFEDETEKDRFLDGGWFDTGDVAKIDQQGFMTI
;
A
#
# COMPACT_ATOMS: atom_id res chain seq x y z
N ILE A 1 -4.33 -26.53 6.15
CA ILE A 1 -4.43 -25.50 5.08
C ILE A 1 -5.90 -25.35 4.72
N VAL A 2 -6.40 -24.12 4.71
CA VAL A 2 -7.76 -23.82 4.29
C VAL A 2 -7.72 -23.23 2.88
N MET A 3 -8.56 -23.73 1.98
CA MET A 3 -8.67 -23.28 0.60
C MET A 3 -10.10 -22.88 0.28
N THR A 4 -10.26 -21.87 -0.56
CA THR A 4 -11.57 -21.44 -1.07
C THR A 4 -11.94 -22.21 -2.34
N ASP A 5 -13.24 -22.44 -2.55
CA ASP A 5 -13.83 -23.06 -3.74
C ASP A 5 -13.56 -24.56 -3.91
N ASN A 6 -14.44 -25.37 -3.34
CA ASN A 6 -14.43 -26.83 -3.46
C ASN A 6 -14.49 -27.37 -4.91
N LYS A 7 -15.10 -26.62 -5.84
CA LYS A 7 -15.35 -27.12 -7.22
C LYS A 7 -14.13 -27.00 -8.09
N THR A 8 -13.27 -26.00 -7.82
CA THR A 8 -12.05 -25.73 -8.58
C THR A 8 -10.80 -26.04 -7.79
N MET A 9 -10.93 -26.49 -6.53
CA MET A 9 -9.80 -26.77 -5.66
C MET A 9 -8.97 -27.93 -6.19
N VAL A 10 -7.83 -27.60 -6.77
CA VAL A 10 -6.78 -28.59 -7.05
C VAL A 10 -6.10 -28.93 -5.74
N GLN A 11 -6.19 -30.20 -5.31
CA GLN A 11 -5.49 -30.67 -4.11
C GLN A 11 -3.98 -30.39 -4.27
N PRO A 12 -3.38 -29.52 -3.48
CA PRO A 12 -1.95 -29.26 -3.58
C PRO A 12 -1.18 -30.51 -3.18
N LYS A 13 -0.06 -30.77 -3.84
CA LYS A 13 0.91 -31.76 -3.38
C LYS A 13 1.56 -31.22 -2.11
N ILE A 14 1.04 -31.57 -0.96
CA ILE A 14 1.55 -31.16 0.35
C ILE A 14 2.23 -32.34 1.03
N LYS A 15 3.08 -32.00 2.00
CA LYS A 15 3.76 -33.00 2.82
C LYS A 15 2.73 -33.82 3.61
N ASP A 16 2.97 -35.11 3.74
CA ASP A 16 2.12 -36.01 4.51
C ASP A 16 1.83 -35.47 5.92
N GLY A 17 0.60 -35.63 6.38
CA GLY A 17 0.16 -35.17 7.69
C GLY A 17 -0.38 -33.73 7.74
N ILE A 18 -0.43 -33.01 6.61
CA ILE A 18 -1.09 -31.70 6.55
C ILE A 18 -2.50 -31.88 5.99
N GLU A 19 -3.50 -31.54 6.81
CA GLU A 19 -4.89 -31.54 6.40
C GLU A 19 -5.20 -30.34 5.50
N VAL A 20 -5.99 -30.55 4.44
CA VAL A 20 -6.53 -29.50 3.58
C VAL A 20 -8.05 -29.52 3.71
N ILE A 21 -8.62 -28.39 4.08
CA ILE A 21 -10.06 -28.18 4.23
C ILE A 21 -10.57 -27.08 3.31
N CYS A 22 -11.80 -27.23 2.81
CA CYS A 22 -12.45 -26.17 2.09
C CYS A 22 -12.96 -25.11 3.06
N TYR A 23 -12.79 -23.85 2.73
CA TYR A 23 -13.20 -22.73 3.56
C TYR A 23 -14.72 -22.73 3.80
N GLU A 24 -15.51 -22.95 2.77
CA GLU A 24 -16.98 -22.99 2.85
C GLU A 24 -17.47 -24.12 3.76
N ASP A 25 -16.81 -25.30 3.71
CA ASP A 25 -17.12 -26.40 4.63
C ASP A 25 -16.66 -26.10 6.05
N PHE A 26 -15.54 -25.41 6.20
CA PHE A 26 -15.00 -25.05 7.50
C PHE A 26 -15.91 -24.08 8.27
N ILE A 27 -16.57 -23.18 7.57
CA ILE A 27 -17.40 -22.12 8.20
C ILE A 27 -18.90 -22.46 8.26
N LYS A 28 -19.41 -23.41 7.46
CA LYS A 28 -20.86 -23.64 7.24
C LYS A 28 -21.68 -23.86 8.52
N ASP A 29 -21.08 -24.52 9.52
CA ASP A 29 -21.75 -24.87 10.77
C ASP A 29 -21.29 -23.96 11.94
N GLN A 30 -20.54 -22.87 11.64
CA GLN A 30 -20.10 -21.95 12.67
C GLN A 30 -21.18 -20.93 13.02
N SER A 31 -21.16 -20.47 14.27
CA SER A 31 -22.07 -19.41 14.73
C SER A 31 -21.72 -18.06 14.07
N ASP A 32 -22.74 -17.33 13.67
CA ASP A 32 -22.62 -15.92 13.26
C ASP A 32 -22.50 -14.94 14.45
N LYS A 33 -22.61 -15.45 15.67
CA LYS A 33 -22.48 -14.68 16.91
C LYS A 33 -21.11 -14.92 17.51
N PHE A 34 -20.34 -13.85 17.68
CA PHE A 34 -19.02 -13.88 18.28
C PHE A 34 -18.89 -12.80 19.38
N ASN A 35 -18.43 -13.20 20.55
CA ASN A 35 -18.12 -12.27 21.63
C ASN A 35 -16.71 -11.73 21.44
N TRP A 36 -16.59 -10.50 20.97
CA TRP A 36 -15.31 -9.85 20.74
C TRP A 36 -14.56 -9.67 22.05
N PRO A 37 -13.35 -10.23 22.21
CA PRO A 37 -12.56 -10.06 23.41
C PRO A 37 -12.08 -8.62 23.57
N GLN A 38 -11.93 -8.17 24.80
CA GLN A 38 -11.23 -6.91 25.10
C GLN A 38 -9.73 -7.18 25.03
N LEU A 39 -9.09 -6.67 23.97
CA LEU A 39 -7.67 -6.85 23.73
C LEU A 39 -6.87 -5.61 24.16
N ASN A 40 -5.64 -5.84 24.63
CA ASN A 40 -4.69 -4.76 24.76
C ASN A 40 -4.30 -4.29 23.34
N GLU A 41 -4.32 -2.99 23.09
CA GLU A 41 -4.02 -2.42 21.78
C GLU A 41 -2.59 -2.74 21.27
N LYS A 42 -1.68 -3.11 22.16
CA LYS A 42 -0.32 -3.54 21.81
C LYS A 42 -0.24 -5.03 21.42
N THR A 43 -1.33 -5.78 21.56
CA THR A 43 -1.38 -7.18 21.14
C THR A 43 -1.21 -7.26 19.62
N ALA A 44 -0.57 -8.32 19.15
CA ALA A 44 -0.40 -8.61 17.73
C ALA A 44 -1.75 -8.73 17.02
N SER A 45 -1.85 -8.09 15.86
CA SER A 45 -3.05 -8.14 14.99
C SER A 45 -2.82 -9.01 13.76
N SER A 46 -1.67 -8.90 13.14
CA SER A 46 -1.31 -9.64 11.93
C SER A 46 0.20 -9.71 11.73
N LEU A 47 0.64 -10.70 10.96
CA LEU A 47 2.03 -10.91 10.59
C LEU A 47 2.13 -10.96 9.07
N CYS A 48 2.96 -10.09 8.49
CA CYS A 48 3.30 -10.12 7.08
C CYS A 48 4.80 -10.38 6.90
N TYR A 49 5.15 -11.14 5.86
CA TYR A 49 6.54 -11.37 5.52
C TYR A 49 7.00 -10.46 4.39
N THR A 50 8.25 -9.97 4.50
CA THR A 50 8.90 -9.23 3.41
C THR A 50 9.24 -10.16 2.25
N SER A 51 9.48 -9.60 1.06
CA SER A 51 9.87 -10.37 -0.13
C SER A 51 11.28 -10.97 -0.08
N GLY A 52 12.11 -10.53 0.89
CA GLY A 52 13.45 -11.08 1.10
C GLY A 52 14.40 -10.88 -0.08
N THR A 53 14.55 -9.67 -0.60
CA THR A 53 15.43 -9.37 -1.75
C THR A 53 16.90 -9.71 -1.51
N THR A 54 17.34 -9.77 -0.26
CA THR A 54 18.74 -10.02 0.14
C THR A 54 18.91 -11.20 1.07
N GLY A 55 17.89 -12.06 1.24
CA GLY A 55 17.94 -13.19 2.17
C GLY A 55 16.60 -13.88 2.37
N ASN A 56 16.44 -14.55 3.50
CA ASN A 56 15.15 -15.14 3.87
C ASN A 56 14.10 -14.06 4.12
N PRO A 57 12.80 -14.31 3.78
CA PRO A 57 11.72 -13.41 4.13
C PRO A 57 11.66 -13.17 5.65
N LYS A 58 11.48 -11.90 6.06
CA LYS A 58 11.43 -11.50 7.47
C LYS A 58 10.01 -11.19 7.89
N GLY A 59 9.62 -11.64 9.08
CA GLY A 59 8.30 -11.39 9.63
C GLY A 59 8.19 -9.98 10.22
N VAL A 60 7.15 -9.25 9.83
CA VAL A 60 6.78 -7.96 10.41
C VAL A 60 5.47 -8.13 11.16
N LEU A 61 5.53 -8.00 12.48
CA LEU A 61 4.39 -8.19 13.37
C LEU A 61 3.72 -6.84 13.68
N TYR A 62 2.51 -6.67 13.20
CA TYR A 62 1.71 -5.47 13.47
C TYR A 62 0.91 -5.63 14.76
N SER A 63 0.76 -4.55 15.52
CA SER A 63 -0.14 -4.47 16.66
C SER A 63 -1.50 -3.89 16.24
N HIS A 64 -2.53 -4.13 17.05
CA HIS A 64 -3.83 -3.44 16.86
C HIS A 64 -3.64 -1.92 16.86
N ARG A 65 -2.78 -1.37 17.74
CA ARG A 65 -2.47 0.05 17.78
C ARG A 65 -1.88 0.55 16.46
N SER A 66 -0.82 -0.08 15.94
CA SER A 66 -0.18 0.36 14.71
C SER A 66 -1.12 0.28 13.51
N THR A 67 -1.93 -0.79 13.42
CA THR A 67 -2.93 -0.97 12.37
C THR A 67 -4.00 0.12 12.39
N VAL A 68 -4.53 0.47 13.58
CA VAL A 68 -5.55 1.53 13.72
C VAL A 68 -4.95 2.90 13.41
N LEU A 69 -3.76 3.22 13.93
CA LEU A 69 -3.10 4.50 13.66
C LEU A 69 -2.76 4.66 12.18
N HIS A 70 -2.30 3.59 11.53
CA HIS A 70 -2.09 3.59 10.08
C HIS A 70 -3.40 3.84 9.31
N ALA A 71 -4.50 3.18 9.69
CA ALA A 71 -5.80 3.39 9.07
C ALA A 71 -6.31 4.84 9.22
N TYR A 72 -6.08 5.48 10.38
CA TYR A 72 -6.34 6.91 10.56
C TYR A 72 -5.46 7.75 9.63
N GLY A 73 -4.16 7.45 9.53
CA GLY A 73 -3.24 8.15 8.64
C GLY A 73 -3.66 8.08 7.18
N MET A 74 -4.08 6.90 6.72
CA MET A 74 -4.62 6.73 5.35
C MET A 74 -5.83 7.61 5.09
N ASN A 75 -6.73 7.75 6.07
CA ASN A 75 -7.99 8.50 5.92
C ASN A 75 -7.85 10.02 6.10
N LEU A 76 -6.63 10.56 6.23
CA LEU A 76 -6.42 12.00 6.18
C LEU A 76 -6.80 12.54 4.80
N LYS A 77 -7.37 13.76 4.78
CA LYS A 77 -8.03 14.35 3.60
C LYS A 77 -7.19 14.32 2.31
N ASP A 78 -5.90 14.61 2.42
CA ASP A 78 -5.01 14.73 1.26
C ASP A 78 -4.10 13.50 1.09
N VAL A 79 -4.46 12.36 1.70
CA VAL A 79 -3.73 11.09 1.61
C VAL A 79 -4.48 10.13 0.69
N VAL A 80 -5.22 9.19 1.25
CA VAL A 80 -6.13 8.29 0.49
C VAL A 80 -7.46 8.23 1.23
N PRO A 81 -8.19 9.35 1.32
CA PRO A 81 -9.39 9.39 2.14
C PRO A 81 -10.49 8.51 1.53
N TYR A 82 -10.99 7.61 2.35
CA TYR A 82 -12.18 6.83 2.06
C TYR A 82 -13.43 7.51 2.62
N GLY A 83 -14.57 7.29 2.01
CA GLY A 83 -15.86 7.78 2.47
C GLY A 83 -16.99 6.79 2.22
N VAL A 84 -18.13 6.98 2.88
CA VAL A 84 -19.32 6.09 2.80
C VAL A 84 -19.85 5.94 1.37
N LYS A 85 -19.56 6.89 0.48
CA LYS A 85 -19.96 6.83 -0.93
C LYS A 85 -18.90 6.21 -1.85
N ASP A 86 -17.74 5.90 -1.30
CA ASP A 86 -16.67 5.28 -2.08
C ASP A 86 -16.85 3.78 -2.19
N VAL A 87 -16.35 3.24 -3.28
CA VAL A 87 -16.19 1.81 -3.53
C VAL A 87 -14.73 1.58 -3.86
N VAL A 88 -14.03 0.83 -3.02
CA VAL A 88 -12.59 0.60 -3.19
C VAL A 88 -12.32 -0.81 -3.72
N LEU A 89 -11.47 -0.90 -4.73
CA LEU A 89 -10.94 -2.13 -5.33
C LEU A 89 -9.43 -2.21 -5.09
N PRO A 90 -8.95 -2.88 -4.03
CA PRO A 90 -7.53 -3.13 -3.87
C PRO A 90 -7.08 -4.24 -4.82
N VAL A 91 -6.30 -3.90 -5.86
CA VAL A 91 -5.68 -4.87 -6.77
C VAL A 91 -4.34 -5.37 -6.21
N VAL A 92 -4.16 -5.19 -4.91
CA VAL A 92 -3.01 -5.67 -4.13
C VAL A 92 -3.45 -6.84 -3.24
N PRO A 93 -2.62 -7.90 -3.13
CA PRO A 93 -3.01 -9.10 -2.40
C PRO A 93 -3.17 -8.85 -0.90
N MET A 94 -4.13 -9.54 -0.28
CA MET A 94 -4.34 -9.48 1.18
C MET A 94 -3.12 -9.95 1.99
N PHE A 95 -2.34 -10.89 1.46
CA PHE A 95 -1.12 -11.41 2.11
C PHE A 95 0.06 -10.42 2.05
N HIS A 96 0.00 -9.41 1.16
CA HIS A 96 1.05 -8.40 1.04
C HIS A 96 0.64 -7.12 1.76
N VAL A 97 1.20 -6.91 2.93
CA VAL A 97 0.92 -5.76 3.81
C VAL A 97 -0.59 -5.53 4.01
N ASN A 98 -1.35 -6.63 4.10
CA ASN A 98 -2.80 -6.64 4.27
C ASN A 98 -3.53 -5.77 3.24
N ALA A 99 -3.22 -5.95 1.93
CA ALA A 99 -3.75 -5.10 0.86
C ALA A 99 -3.60 -3.60 1.15
N TRP A 100 -2.40 -3.21 1.59
CA TRP A 100 -2.05 -1.82 1.92
C TRP A 100 -2.96 -1.18 2.99
N GLY A 101 -3.42 -1.99 3.95
CA GLY A 101 -4.26 -1.51 5.05
C GLY A 101 -5.72 -1.23 4.68
N THR A 102 -6.11 -1.45 3.42
CA THR A 102 -7.49 -1.22 2.94
C THR A 102 -8.57 -1.92 3.78
N PRO A 103 -8.39 -3.21 4.21
CA PRO A 103 -9.40 -3.90 5.02
C PRO A 103 -9.66 -3.28 6.40
N TYR A 104 -8.80 -2.41 6.86
CA TYR A 104 -8.94 -1.68 8.12
C TYR A 104 -9.44 -0.25 7.89
N ALA A 105 -8.83 0.46 6.93
CA ALA A 105 -9.14 1.86 6.65
C ALA A 105 -10.53 2.05 6.01
N ALA A 106 -10.93 1.17 5.08
CA ALA A 106 -12.21 1.29 4.39
C ALA A 106 -13.42 1.03 5.29
N PRO A 107 -13.48 -0.05 6.11
CA PRO A 107 -14.59 -0.25 7.04
C PRO A 107 -14.71 0.85 8.10
N MET A 108 -13.59 1.46 8.53
CA MET A 108 -13.60 2.60 9.45
C MET A 108 -14.47 3.75 8.94
N CYS A 109 -14.56 3.93 7.61
CA CYS A 109 -15.33 4.97 6.95
C CYS A 109 -16.66 4.48 6.33
N GLY A 110 -16.99 3.20 6.50
CA GLY A 110 -18.18 2.59 5.89
C GLY A 110 -18.08 2.45 4.37
N THR A 111 -16.87 2.39 3.83
CA THR A 111 -16.60 2.24 2.40
C THR A 111 -16.79 0.79 1.96
N LYS A 112 -17.48 0.58 0.83
CA LYS A 112 -17.60 -0.75 0.22
C LYS A 112 -16.24 -1.22 -0.31
N ILE A 113 -15.87 -2.47 0.02
CA ILE A 113 -14.67 -3.12 -0.52
C ILE A 113 -15.10 -4.14 -1.57
N VAL A 114 -14.42 -4.13 -2.72
CA VAL A 114 -14.57 -5.10 -3.80
C VAL A 114 -13.26 -5.86 -3.95
N PHE A 115 -13.31 -7.19 -3.92
CA PHE A 115 -12.12 -8.01 -4.11
C PHE A 115 -12.01 -8.52 -5.54
N PRO A 116 -10.84 -8.39 -6.19
CA PRO A 116 -10.69 -8.69 -7.62
C PRO A 116 -10.67 -10.20 -7.94
N GLY A 117 -10.51 -11.07 -6.93
CA GLY A 117 -10.30 -12.50 -7.18
C GLY A 117 -8.93 -12.77 -7.82
N ALA A 118 -8.82 -13.87 -8.56
CA ALA A 118 -7.55 -14.33 -9.13
C ALA A 118 -7.21 -13.72 -10.50
N LYS A 119 -8.17 -13.13 -11.21
CA LYS A 119 -7.99 -12.61 -12.58
C LYS A 119 -7.73 -11.11 -12.54
N LEU A 120 -6.47 -10.73 -12.70
CA LEU A 120 -6.00 -9.33 -12.60
C LEU A 120 -5.60 -8.75 -13.97
N ASP A 121 -6.16 -9.27 -15.06
CA ASP A 121 -5.99 -8.70 -16.39
C ASP A 121 -6.88 -7.47 -16.63
N GLY A 122 -6.57 -6.67 -17.64
CA GLY A 122 -7.26 -5.41 -17.92
C GLY A 122 -8.76 -5.59 -18.18
N GLU A 123 -9.18 -6.71 -18.81
CA GLU A 123 -10.60 -7.00 -19.09
C GLU A 123 -11.39 -7.23 -17.80
N ASN A 124 -10.92 -8.14 -16.95
CA ASN A 124 -11.60 -8.48 -15.70
C ASN A 124 -11.62 -7.30 -14.72
N ILE A 125 -10.52 -6.56 -14.62
CA ILE A 125 -10.46 -5.36 -13.77
C ILE A 125 -11.43 -4.28 -14.28
N THR A 126 -11.45 -3.99 -15.58
CA THR A 126 -12.39 -3.01 -16.17
C THR A 126 -13.83 -3.42 -15.97
N LYS A 127 -14.15 -4.70 -16.19
CA LYS A 127 -15.50 -5.23 -15.95
C LYS A 127 -15.92 -5.01 -14.49
N LEU A 128 -15.07 -5.41 -13.55
CA LEU A 128 -15.36 -5.29 -12.12
C LEU A 128 -15.49 -3.82 -11.68
N MET A 129 -14.60 -2.93 -12.17
CA MET A 129 -14.69 -1.49 -11.90
C MET A 129 -16.03 -0.90 -12.32
N ASN A 130 -16.53 -1.29 -13.49
CA ASN A 130 -17.78 -0.76 -14.04
C ASN A 130 -19.02 -1.38 -13.39
N GLU A 131 -19.05 -2.69 -13.16
CA GLU A 131 -20.18 -3.39 -12.52
C GLU A 131 -20.39 -2.95 -11.08
N GLU A 132 -19.29 -2.84 -10.32
CA GLU A 132 -19.31 -2.49 -8.89
C GLU A 132 -19.27 -0.99 -8.62
N LYS A 133 -19.15 -0.16 -9.66
CA LYS A 133 -19.03 1.30 -9.58
C LYS A 133 -17.87 1.76 -8.72
N VAL A 134 -16.70 1.16 -8.94
CA VAL A 134 -15.47 1.47 -8.20
C VAL A 134 -15.10 2.94 -8.36
N THR A 135 -14.78 3.59 -7.23
CA THR A 135 -14.36 5.00 -7.20
C THR A 135 -12.88 5.17 -6.90
N ILE A 136 -12.28 4.19 -6.19
CA ILE A 136 -10.88 4.20 -5.79
C ILE A 136 -10.30 2.82 -6.04
N SER A 137 -9.08 2.77 -6.60
CA SER A 137 -8.36 1.51 -6.70
C SER A 137 -6.89 1.68 -6.34
N LEU A 138 -6.28 0.61 -5.83
CA LEU A 138 -4.88 0.60 -5.38
C LEU A 138 -4.15 -0.54 -6.06
N GLY A 139 -2.95 -0.27 -6.56
CA GLY A 139 -2.15 -1.29 -7.25
C GLY A 139 -0.74 -0.82 -7.61
N VAL A 140 0.02 -1.78 -8.14
CA VAL A 140 1.39 -1.53 -8.60
C VAL A 140 1.40 -1.04 -10.06
N PRO A 141 2.45 -0.31 -10.51
CA PRO A 141 2.51 0.26 -11.87
C PRO A 141 2.28 -0.75 -12.99
N THR A 142 2.75 -1.99 -12.85
CA THR A 142 2.59 -3.03 -13.87
C THR A 142 1.13 -3.39 -14.13
N ILE A 143 0.30 -3.45 -13.11
CA ILE A 143 -1.14 -3.70 -13.24
C ILE A 143 -1.83 -2.52 -13.93
N TRP A 144 -1.48 -1.31 -13.55
CA TRP A 144 -2.04 -0.11 -14.15
C TRP A 144 -1.65 0.05 -15.62
N LEU A 145 -0.43 -0.32 -15.99
CA LEU A 145 0.00 -0.32 -17.38
C LEU A 145 -0.80 -1.33 -18.23
N LEU A 146 -1.04 -2.54 -17.70
CA LEU A 146 -1.89 -3.53 -18.35
C LEU A 146 -3.33 -3.02 -18.53
N LEU A 147 -3.88 -2.38 -17.49
CA LEU A 147 -5.21 -1.79 -17.55
C LEU A 147 -5.28 -0.66 -18.58
N LEU A 148 -4.33 0.28 -18.56
CA LEU A 148 -4.29 1.43 -19.48
C LEU A 148 -4.22 0.96 -20.94
N ASN A 149 -3.36 -0.01 -21.24
CA ASN A 149 -3.26 -0.58 -22.59
C ASN A 149 -4.58 -1.24 -23.01
N TYR A 150 -5.19 -2.04 -22.12
CA TYR A 150 -6.47 -2.67 -22.43
C TYR A 150 -7.59 -1.65 -22.70
N LEU A 151 -7.66 -0.57 -21.91
CA LEU A 151 -8.65 0.49 -22.10
C LEU A 151 -8.48 1.17 -23.47
N ARG A 152 -7.24 1.48 -23.85
CA ARG A 152 -6.91 2.07 -25.16
C ARG A 152 -7.26 1.14 -26.32
N ASP A 153 -6.88 -0.13 -26.21
CA ASP A 153 -7.10 -1.13 -27.28
C ASP A 153 -8.59 -1.47 -27.45
N SER A 154 -9.34 -1.55 -26.36
CA SER A 154 -10.75 -1.93 -26.37
C SER A 154 -11.72 -0.76 -26.56
N GLY A 155 -11.27 0.48 -26.40
CA GLY A 155 -12.12 1.66 -26.37
C GLY A 155 -13.08 1.72 -25.18
N LYS A 156 -12.86 0.90 -24.15
CA LYS A 156 -13.67 0.90 -22.93
C LYS A 156 -13.26 2.04 -22.00
N ASN A 157 -14.14 2.38 -21.05
CA ASN A 157 -13.94 3.43 -20.08
C ASN A 157 -14.13 2.94 -18.63
N ILE A 158 -13.69 3.75 -17.68
CA ILE A 158 -13.80 3.53 -16.21
C ILE A 158 -14.40 4.77 -15.54
N ASP A 159 -15.55 5.25 -16.00
CA ASP A 159 -16.16 6.55 -15.68
C ASP A 159 -16.37 6.82 -14.19
N THR A 160 -16.51 5.77 -13.38
CA THR A 160 -16.73 5.93 -11.94
C THR A 160 -15.45 6.04 -11.13
N VAL A 161 -14.30 5.63 -11.69
CA VAL A 161 -13.01 5.69 -11.01
C VAL A 161 -12.52 7.11 -10.95
N LYS A 162 -12.30 7.60 -9.75
CA LYS A 162 -11.85 8.97 -9.48
C LYS A 162 -10.39 9.02 -9.07
N ARG A 163 -9.90 7.97 -8.40
CA ARG A 163 -8.54 7.94 -7.84
C ARG A 163 -7.90 6.57 -8.04
N LEU A 164 -6.65 6.59 -8.50
CA LEU A 164 -5.79 5.41 -8.59
C LEU A 164 -4.56 5.64 -7.72
N VAL A 165 -4.39 4.82 -6.69
CA VAL A 165 -3.20 4.86 -5.84
C VAL A 165 -2.15 3.91 -6.41
N ILE A 166 -0.97 4.44 -6.69
CA ILE A 166 0.14 3.71 -7.28
C ILE A 166 1.33 3.72 -6.33
N GLY A 167 1.87 2.54 -6.06
CA GLY A 167 3.02 2.36 -5.16
C GLY A 167 3.72 1.03 -5.39
N GLY A 168 4.71 0.73 -4.55
CA GLY A 168 5.47 -0.52 -4.61
C GLY A 168 6.64 -0.51 -5.61
N SER A 169 6.67 0.44 -6.53
CA SER A 169 7.81 0.78 -7.39
C SER A 169 7.62 2.18 -7.98
N SER A 170 8.67 2.70 -8.65
CA SER A 170 8.59 4.00 -9.34
C SER A 170 7.46 4.02 -10.36
N CYS A 171 6.66 5.08 -10.35
CA CYS A 171 5.53 5.28 -11.26
C CYS A 171 5.97 6.03 -12.51
N PRO A 172 5.87 5.44 -13.72
CA PRO A 172 6.20 6.14 -14.95
C PRO A 172 5.22 7.29 -15.23
N ARG A 173 5.73 8.39 -15.77
CA ARG A 173 4.95 9.57 -16.15
C ARG A 173 3.75 9.23 -17.05
N THR A 174 3.90 8.26 -17.95
CA THR A 174 2.84 7.81 -18.85
C THR A 174 1.58 7.29 -18.16
N LEU A 175 1.67 6.81 -16.92
CA LEU A 175 0.51 6.40 -16.14
C LEU A 175 -0.26 7.61 -15.60
N PHE A 176 0.43 8.65 -15.15
CA PHE A 176 -0.22 9.90 -14.73
C PHE A 176 -0.96 10.52 -15.91
N GLU A 177 -0.26 10.76 -17.03
CA GLU A 177 -0.82 11.34 -18.23
C GLU A 177 -2.00 10.50 -18.77
N GLY A 178 -1.83 9.18 -18.87
CA GLY A 178 -2.86 8.32 -19.41
C GLY A 178 -4.14 8.33 -18.57
N PHE A 179 -4.05 8.08 -17.28
CA PHE A 179 -5.26 7.99 -16.46
C PHE A 179 -5.92 9.34 -16.20
N GLU A 180 -5.13 10.40 -16.00
CA GLU A 180 -5.70 11.73 -15.73
C GLU A 180 -6.24 12.39 -16.98
N ASP A 181 -5.53 12.31 -18.10
CA ASP A 181 -5.92 12.98 -19.34
C ASP A 181 -6.99 12.25 -20.14
N GLU A 182 -6.91 10.93 -20.21
CA GLU A 182 -7.77 10.12 -21.04
C GLU A 182 -9.01 9.61 -20.30
N TYR A 183 -8.88 9.37 -18.99
CA TYR A 183 -9.94 8.74 -18.17
C TYR A 183 -10.43 9.61 -17.00
N GLY A 184 -9.80 10.76 -16.73
CA GLY A 184 -10.21 11.67 -15.66
C GLY A 184 -9.99 11.11 -14.24
N ALA A 185 -9.18 10.07 -14.09
CA ALA A 185 -8.87 9.44 -12.82
C ALA A 185 -7.57 9.99 -12.24
N GLU A 186 -7.63 10.71 -11.12
CA GLU A 186 -6.47 11.24 -10.43
C GLU A 186 -5.51 10.12 -10.01
N VAL A 187 -4.23 10.27 -10.30
CA VAL A 187 -3.18 9.33 -9.89
C VAL A 187 -2.47 9.85 -8.66
N ILE A 188 -2.48 9.06 -7.60
CA ILE A 188 -1.81 9.33 -6.33
C ILE A 188 -0.59 8.42 -6.22
N HIS A 189 0.62 9.01 -6.22
CA HIS A 189 1.85 8.25 -6.02
C HIS A 189 2.15 8.10 -4.53
N ALA A 190 2.50 6.89 -4.11
CA ALA A 190 2.78 6.58 -2.71
C ALA A 190 4.00 5.66 -2.59
N TRP A 191 4.72 5.79 -1.48
CA TRP A 191 5.81 4.90 -1.11
C TRP A 191 5.57 4.34 0.29
N GLY A 192 6.04 3.12 0.46
CA GLY A 192 6.01 2.46 1.75
C GLY A 192 6.58 1.05 1.69
N MET A 193 6.65 0.41 2.83
CA MET A 193 7.28 -0.89 3.04
C MET A 193 6.44 -1.76 3.98
N THR A 194 6.68 -3.06 3.96
CA THR A 194 6.09 -3.99 4.94
C THR A 194 6.39 -3.52 6.37
N GLU A 195 7.59 -3.02 6.62
CA GLU A 195 8.11 -2.55 7.90
C GLU A 195 7.38 -1.32 8.47
N MET A 196 6.54 -0.66 7.69
CA MET A 196 5.77 0.52 8.13
C MET A 196 4.26 0.38 7.89
N SER A 197 3.70 -0.80 8.05
CA SER A 197 2.28 -1.11 7.81
C SER A 197 1.81 -0.65 6.42
N GLN A 198 2.75 -0.42 5.55
CA GLN A 198 2.82 -0.01 4.19
C GLN A 198 3.09 1.50 3.99
N LEU A 199 2.31 2.43 4.54
CA LEU A 199 2.34 3.81 4.08
C LEU A 199 3.37 4.68 4.80
N GLY A 200 4.40 5.13 4.06
CA GLY A 200 5.40 6.12 4.50
C GLY A 200 5.14 7.52 3.95
N THR A 201 5.00 7.62 2.63
CA THR A 201 4.78 8.90 1.94
C THR A 201 3.66 8.83 0.93
N VAL A 202 3.08 10.00 0.65
CA VAL A 202 2.10 10.21 -0.42
C VAL A 202 2.43 11.51 -1.14
N ASN A 203 2.35 11.50 -2.45
CA ASN A 203 2.47 12.72 -3.24
C ASN A 203 1.20 13.54 -3.10
N MET A 204 1.13 14.27 -1.99
CA MET A 204 0.05 15.23 -1.71
C MET A 204 0.29 16.53 -2.46
N PRO A 205 -0.75 17.31 -2.78
CA PRO A 205 -0.60 18.62 -3.36
C PRO A 205 0.39 19.50 -2.57
N SER A 206 1.30 20.17 -3.27
CA SER A 206 2.25 21.08 -2.64
C SER A 206 1.58 22.41 -2.28
N LEU A 207 1.99 22.99 -1.16
CA LEU A 207 1.67 24.38 -0.85
C LEU A 207 2.60 25.26 -1.68
N GLY A 208 2.09 26.10 -2.55
CA GLY A 208 2.93 26.99 -3.33
C GLY A 208 2.32 27.41 -4.66
N LYS A 209 3.18 27.77 -5.60
CA LYS A 209 2.74 28.24 -6.92
C LYS A 209 2.12 27.09 -7.71
N GLU A 210 0.98 27.38 -8.31
CA GLU A 210 0.39 26.51 -9.32
C GLU A 210 1.40 26.17 -10.42
N PRO A 211 1.37 24.94 -10.97
CA PRO A 211 2.22 24.59 -12.10
C PRO A 211 2.02 25.55 -13.26
N LYS A 212 3.08 25.95 -13.96
CA LYS A 212 3.04 26.85 -15.09
C LYS A 212 2.35 26.23 -16.30
N ASP A 213 2.52 24.92 -16.43
CA ASP A 213 1.99 24.13 -17.53
C ASP A 213 1.81 22.67 -17.09
N LYS A 214 1.29 21.87 -18.00
CA LYS A 214 1.00 20.46 -17.78
C LYS A 214 2.25 19.62 -17.57
N SER A 215 3.38 20.00 -18.15
CA SER A 215 4.64 19.31 -17.95
C SER A 215 5.13 19.47 -16.50
N GLU A 216 5.16 20.69 -16.00
CA GLU A 216 5.51 20.96 -14.61
C GLU A 216 4.54 20.30 -13.61
N TYR A 217 3.24 20.22 -13.96
CA TYR A 217 2.25 19.50 -13.17
C TYR A 217 2.64 18.02 -12.98
N TYR A 218 2.95 17.31 -14.05
CA TYR A 218 3.33 15.92 -13.96
C TYR A 218 4.71 15.71 -13.34
N ASP A 219 5.67 16.63 -13.58
CA ASP A 219 6.98 16.57 -12.93
C ASP A 219 6.86 16.62 -11.40
N LYS A 220 5.92 17.42 -10.87
CA LYS A 220 5.60 17.48 -9.44
C LYS A 220 4.92 16.22 -8.89
N LYS A 221 4.35 15.38 -9.74
CA LYS A 221 3.72 14.10 -9.35
C LYS A 221 4.67 12.90 -9.34
N LEU A 222 5.85 13.02 -9.97
CA LEU A 222 6.82 11.94 -10.06
C LEU A 222 7.45 11.53 -8.71
N PRO A 223 7.82 12.45 -7.79
CA PRO A 223 8.34 12.08 -6.48
C PRO A 223 7.36 11.17 -5.73
N GLN A 224 7.88 10.31 -4.86
CA GLN A 224 7.08 9.41 -4.02
C GLN A 224 6.31 10.16 -2.93
N GLY A 225 6.47 11.48 -2.87
CA GLY A 225 5.72 12.36 -2.00
C GLY A 225 6.42 12.67 -0.68
N ARG A 226 5.64 13.14 0.28
CA ARG A 226 6.11 13.53 1.61
C ARG A 226 5.42 12.74 2.71
N THR A 227 6.00 12.77 3.90
CA THR A 227 5.47 12.05 5.05
C THR A 227 4.05 12.51 5.40
N ILE A 228 3.24 11.56 5.83
CA ILE A 228 1.94 11.83 6.43
C ILE A 228 2.08 11.99 7.95
N PHE A 229 1.09 12.61 8.59
CA PHE A 229 1.10 12.76 10.06
C PHE A 229 1.26 11.41 10.76
N GLY A 230 2.21 11.35 11.69
CA GLY A 230 2.54 10.13 12.43
C GLY A 230 3.74 9.36 11.87
N HIS A 231 4.31 9.82 10.76
CA HIS A 231 5.51 9.27 10.14
C HIS A 231 6.56 10.37 9.93
N GLN A 232 7.83 10.04 10.05
CA GLN A 232 8.96 10.94 9.87
C GLN A 232 10.04 10.26 9.04
N MET A 233 10.75 11.03 8.25
CA MET A 233 11.91 10.62 7.46
C MET A 233 13.07 11.55 7.73
N LYS A 234 14.28 11.09 7.44
CA LYS A 234 15.47 11.90 7.28
C LYS A 234 16.51 11.18 6.42
N LEU A 235 17.46 11.94 5.90
CA LEU A 235 18.60 11.41 5.17
C LEU A 235 19.85 11.43 6.07
N VAL A 236 20.66 10.39 5.97
CA VAL A 236 21.94 10.31 6.66
C VAL A 236 23.06 9.86 5.70
N ASP A 237 24.30 10.26 6.01
CA ASP A 237 25.50 9.71 5.39
C ASP A 237 25.85 8.31 5.93
N ASP A 238 26.93 7.71 5.43
CA ASP A 238 27.39 6.39 5.89
C ASP A 238 27.85 6.39 7.35
N ALA A 239 28.25 7.54 7.90
CA ALA A 239 28.62 7.70 9.29
C ALA A 239 27.40 7.95 10.21
N GLY A 240 26.19 8.12 9.66
CA GLY A 240 24.95 8.39 10.39
C GLY A 240 24.69 9.87 10.69
N ASN A 241 25.46 10.80 10.11
CA ASN A 241 25.20 12.23 10.25
C ASN A 241 24.04 12.67 9.37
N ASP A 242 23.22 13.58 9.87
CA ASP A 242 22.07 14.12 9.13
C ASP A 242 22.54 14.91 7.90
N LEU A 243 21.87 14.68 6.77
CA LEU A 243 22.11 15.35 5.48
C LEU A 243 21.03 16.41 5.21
N PRO A 244 21.34 17.45 4.39
CA PRO A 244 20.36 18.48 4.06
C PRO A 244 19.22 17.96 3.17
N GLU A 245 18.05 18.54 3.37
CA GLU A 245 16.85 18.34 2.54
C GLU A 245 16.79 19.42 1.45
N ASP A 246 17.70 19.34 0.47
CA ASP A 246 17.89 20.33 -0.59
C ASP A 246 17.39 19.88 -1.97
N GLY A 247 16.91 18.63 -2.08
CA GLY A 247 16.45 18.02 -3.32
C GLY A 247 17.56 17.46 -4.21
N GLU A 248 18.82 17.65 -3.84
CA GLU A 248 19.99 17.24 -4.62
C GLU A 248 20.84 16.19 -3.88
N THR A 249 21.05 16.40 -2.58
CA THR A 249 21.88 15.53 -1.75
C THR A 249 21.22 14.16 -1.57
N GLN A 250 21.94 13.11 -1.94
CA GLN A 250 21.53 11.72 -1.75
C GLN A 250 22.02 11.19 -0.40
N GLY A 251 21.19 10.42 0.28
CA GLY A 251 21.55 9.77 1.52
C GLY A 251 20.74 8.50 1.78
N ARG A 252 21.17 7.73 2.77
CA ARG A 252 20.38 6.61 3.27
C ARG A 252 19.11 7.14 3.92
N LEU A 253 17.97 6.56 3.54
CA LEU A 253 16.67 6.97 4.04
C LEU A 253 16.36 6.28 5.38
N LEU A 254 16.23 7.05 6.43
CA LEU A 254 15.74 6.59 7.72
C LEU A 254 14.28 6.97 7.91
N SER A 255 13.54 6.07 8.55
CA SER A 255 12.11 6.19 8.81
C SER A 255 11.79 5.91 10.26
N ARG A 256 10.83 6.64 10.85
CA ARG A 256 10.21 6.30 12.15
C ARG A 256 8.77 6.77 12.20
N GLY A 257 7.95 6.14 13.03
CA GLY A 257 6.56 6.54 13.16
C GLY A 257 5.73 5.60 14.00
N PHE A 258 4.44 5.92 14.14
CA PHE A 258 3.51 5.19 15.00
C PHE A 258 3.26 3.75 14.55
N TRP A 259 3.46 3.47 13.26
CA TRP A 259 3.26 2.17 12.62
C TRP A 259 4.53 1.60 11.96
N VAL A 260 5.69 2.21 12.20
CA VAL A 260 6.98 1.63 11.82
C VAL A 260 7.36 0.57 12.86
N LEU A 261 7.84 -0.59 12.38
CA LEU A 261 8.25 -1.69 13.25
C LEU A 261 9.44 -1.29 14.15
N LYS A 262 9.60 -2.03 15.25
CA LYS A 262 10.72 -1.85 16.18
C LYS A 262 11.73 -3.00 16.10
N GLU A 263 11.32 -4.12 15.54
CA GLU A 263 12.11 -5.33 15.37
C GLU A 263 11.40 -6.27 14.41
N TYR A 264 12.12 -7.17 13.77
CA TYR A 264 11.53 -8.26 13.01
C TYR A 264 11.09 -9.38 13.96
N PHE A 265 10.04 -10.11 13.58
CA PHE A 265 9.48 -11.18 14.38
C PHE A 265 10.45 -12.37 14.43
N GLU A 266 10.92 -12.69 15.64
CA GLU A 266 11.86 -13.81 15.92
C GLU A 266 13.12 -13.79 15.00
N ASP A 267 13.58 -12.61 14.58
CA ASP A 267 14.76 -12.45 13.73
C ASP A 267 15.65 -11.31 14.24
N GLU A 268 16.87 -11.64 14.61
CA GLU A 268 17.86 -10.70 15.12
C GLU A 268 18.95 -10.38 14.10
N THR A 269 18.86 -10.92 12.87
CA THR A 269 19.93 -10.79 11.86
C THR A 269 20.11 -9.39 11.32
N GLU A 270 19.11 -8.52 11.47
CA GLU A 270 19.09 -7.15 10.96
C GLU A 270 18.95 -6.10 12.07
N LYS A 271 19.42 -6.42 13.28
CA LYS A 271 19.36 -5.48 14.42
C LYS A 271 20.00 -4.13 14.14
N ASP A 272 21.04 -4.11 13.33
CA ASP A 272 21.78 -2.89 12.97
C ASP A 272 20.95 -1.88 12.16
N ARG A 273 19.80 -2.30 11.62
CA ARG A 273 18.85 -1.40 10.95
C ARG A 273 17.99 -0.59 11.93
N PHE A 274 17.95 -0.99 13.18
CA PHE A 274 17.17 -0.30 14.22
C PHE A 274 18.08 0.61 15.04
N LEU A 275 18.02 1.89 14.72
CA LEU A 275 18.93 2.89 15.26
C LEU A 275 18.32 3.61 16.50
N ASP A 276 19.16 4.31 17.23
CA ASP A 276 18.74 5.12 18.39
C ASP A 276 17.64 6.13 18.01
N GLY A 277 16.77 6.43 18.98
CA GLY A 277 15.64 7.33 18.78
C GLY A 277 14.47 6.72 17.96
N GLY A 278 14.48 5.40 17.75
CA GLY A 278 13.43 4.65 17.06
C GLY A 278 13.46 4.81 15.54
N TRP A 279 14.61 5.15 14.97
CA TRP A 279 14.83 5.19 13.54
C TRP A 279 15.08 3.80 12.97
N PHE A 280 14.46 3.53 11.83
CA PHE A 280 14.65 2.33 11.04
C PHE A 280 15.33 2.69 9.72
N ASP A 281 16.43 2.02 9.41
CA ASP A 281 17.13 2.15 8.13
C ASP A 281 16.35 1.36 7.06
N THR A 282 15.75 2.05 6.11
CA THR A 282 14.93 1.44 5.07
C THR A 282 15.74 0.62 4.06
N GLY A 283 17.04 0.92 3.95
CA GLY A 283 17.91 0.40 2.90
C GLY A 283 17.76 1.12 1.56
N ASP A 284 16.84 2.08 1.46
CA ASP A 284 16.70 2.93 0.28
C ASP A 284 17.68 4.11 0.34
N VAL A 285 18.12 4.55 -0.85
CA VAL A 285 18.86 5.80 -1.06
C VAL A 285 17.92 6.80 -1.70
N ALA A 286 17.76 7.96 -1.09
CA ALA A 286 16.77 8.94 -1.51
C ALA A 286 17.32 10.36 -1.50
N LYS A 287 16.54 11.28 -2.05
CA LYS A 287 16.66 12.74 -1.90
C LYS A 287 15.37 13.26 -1.27
N ILE A 288 15.48 14.32 -0.48
CA ILE A 288 14.33 15.04 0.07
C ILE A 288 14.49 16.52 -0.25
N ASP A 289 13.48 17.16 -0.80
CA ASP A 289 13.49 18.58 -1.09
C ASP A 289 13.06 19.43 0.12
N GLN A 290 13.20 20.75 0.01
CA GLN A 290 12.81 21.72 1.06
C GLN A 290 11.33 21.71 1.41
N GLN A 291 10.46 21.10 0.60
CA GLN A 291 9.04 20.91 0.89
C GLN A 291 8.74 19.52 1.48
N GLY A 292 9.77 18.69 1.67
CA GLY A 292 9.68 17.35 2.20
C GLY A 292 9.33 16.28 1.16
N PHE A 293 9.34 16.59 -0.16
CA PHE A 293 9.10 15.59 -1.19
C PHE A 293 10.31 14.71 -1.38
N MET A 294 10.08 13.42 -1.23
CA MET A 294 11.09 12.38 -1.38
C MET A 294 11.11 11.85 -2.81
N THR A 295 12.32 11.58 -3.30
CA THR A 295 12.59 10.85 -4.55
C THR A 295 13.62 9.77 -4.29
N ILE A 296 13.27 8.51 -4.62
CA ILE A 296 14.16 7.33 -4.60
C ILE A 296 14.80 7.16 -5.96
#